data_4de6e1f3a7277d60e8570ca7a84c8dbc
#
_entry.id   4de6e1f3a7277d60e8570ca7a84c8dbc
#
_cell.length_a   1.000
_cell.length_b   1.000
_cell.length_c   1.000
_cell.angle_alpha   90.00
_cell.angle_beta   90.00
_cell.angle_gamma   90.00
#
_symmetry.space_group_name_H-M   'P 1'
#
loop_
_entity.id
_entity.type
_entity.pdbx_description
1 polymer ?
#
loop_
_entity_poly.entity_id
_entity_poly.type
_entity_poly.pdbx_seq_one_letter_code
_entity_poly.pdbx_strand_id
1 'polypeptide(L)'
;MKTFSKFIPFLVILFSVLIFFYQFVAFALLPIPSDTITGLYHPFRDLYVKTNPNGLPYKNFLITDPVRQQYPWKNLAIDLEKNLQLPLWNPYEMAGTPLLANFQ
;
A
#
# COMPACT_ATOMS: atom_id res chain seq x y z
N MET A 1 -37.91 8.04 18.00
CA MET A 1 -37.73 7.82 16.56
C MET A 1 -36.89 8.88 15.84
N LYS A 2 -36.86 10.15 16.26
CA LYS A 2 -36.08 11.21 15.56
C LYS A 2 -34.55 11.08 15.68
N THR A 3 -34.02 10.39 16.70
CA THR A 3 -32.58 10.26 16.90
C THR A 3 -31.95 9.23 15.94
N PHE A 4 -32.68 8.18 15.62
CA PHE A 4 -32.19 7.11 14.74
C PHE A 4 -32.03 7.62 13.28
N SER A 5 -32.89 8.54 12.84
CA SER A 5 -32.84 9.12 11.49
C SER A 5 -31.54 9.91 11.24
N LYS A 6 -30.89 10.44 12.27
CA LYS A 6 -29.63 11.19 12.13
C LYS A 6 -28.42 10.29 11.85
N PHE A 7 -28.49 9.01 12.24
CA PHE A 7 -27.41 8.04 12.02
C PHE A 7 -27.47 7.34 10.68
N ILE A 8 -28.63 7.40 9.98
CA ILE A 8 -28.81 6.72 8.68
C ILE A 8 -27.75 7.15 7.66
N PRO A 9 -27.46 8.45 7.43
CA PRO A 9 -26.43 8.84 6.46
C PRO A 9 -25.05 8.29 6.82
N PHE A 10 -24.70 8.29 8.11
CA PHE A 10 -23.43 7.74 8.58
C PHE A 10 -23.34 6.23 8.33
N LEU A 11 -24.41 5.49 8.60
CA LEU A 11 -24.47 4.06 8.34
C LEU A 11 -24.36 3.75 6.84
N VAL A 12 -25.02 4.54 5.99
CA VAL A 12 -24.92 4.38 4.53
C VAL A 12 -23.49 4.56 4.05
N ILE A 13 -22.81 5.61 4.53
CA ILE A 13 -21.39 5.85 4.18
C ILE A 13 -20.53 4.70 4.68
N LEU A 14 -20.69 4.28 5.94
CA LEU A 14 -19.92 3.19 6.53
C LEU A 14 -20.08 1.90 5.73
N PHE A 15 -21.32 1.51 5.40
CA PHE A 15 -21.60 0.31 4.60
C PHE A 15 -21.03 0.42 3.19
N SER A 16 -21.13 1.60 2.56
CA SER A 16 -20.56 1.82 1.23
C SER A 16 -19.03 1.63 1.25
N VAL A 17 -18.34 2.16 2.25
CA VAL A 17 -16.90 1.99 2.43
C VAL A 17 -16.56 0.51 2.67
N LEU A 18 -17.29 -0.17 3.55
CA LEU A 18 -17.05 -1.59 3.83
C LEU A 18 -17.29 -2.47 2.60
N ILE A 19 -18.32 -2.19 1.79
CA ILE A 19 -18.57 -2.92 0.55
C ILE A 19 -17.45 -2.66 -0.46
N PHE A 20 -17.01 -1.41 -0.61
CA PHE A 20 -15.96 -1.06 -1.56
C PHE A 20 -14.61 -1.67 -1.19
N PHE A 21 -14.29 -1.67 0.10
CA PHE A 21 -13.02 -2.18 0.63
C PHE A 21 -13.12 -3.57 1.26
N TYR A 22 -14.18 -4.35 0.97
CA TYR A 22 -14.41 -5.64 1.65
C TYR A 22 -13.21 -6.60 1.53
N GLN A 23 -12.53 -6.61 0.39
CA GLN A 23 -11.37 -7.48 0.17
C GLN A 23 -10.20 -7.14 1.10
N PHE A 24 -9.98 -5.85 1.35
CA PHE A 24 -8.91 -5.39 2.23
C PHE A 24 -9.25 -5.66 3.70
N VAL A 25 -10.51 -5.44 4.08
CA VAL A 25 -10.97 -5.66 5.46
C VAL A 25 -11.07 -7.16 5.80
N ALA A 26 -11.67 -7.97 4.90
CA ALA A 26 -11.91 -9.38 5.16
C ALA A 26 -10.65 -10.25 5.04
N PHE A 27 -9.73 -9.90 4.14
CA PHE A 27 -8.54 -10.69 3.85
C PHE A 27 -7.24 -10.03 4.32
N ALA A 28 -7.31 -8.92 5.05
CA ALA A 28 -6.17 -8.12 5.52
C ALA A 28 -5.18 -7.77 4.39
N LEU A 29 -5.68 -7.52 3.19
CA LEU A 29 -4.88 -7.14 2.03
C LEU A 29 -4.53 -5.66 2.09
N LEU A 30 -3.35 -5.31 1.59
CA LEU A 30 -2.97 -3.91 1.41
C LEU A 30 -3.36 -3.46 -0.01
N PRO A 31 -3.95 -2.26 -0.17
CA PRO A 31 -4.32 -1.72 -1.47
C PRO A 31 -3.12 -1.13 -2.22
N ILE A 32 -2.08 -1.93 -2.44
CA ILE A 32 -0.86 -1.54 -3.14
C ILE A 32 -0.71 -2.39 -4.42
N PRO A 33 -0.21 -1.82 -5.52
CA PRO A 33 0.00 -2.53 -6.78
C PRO A 33 1.27 -3.42 -6.71
N SER A 34 1.25 -4.44 -5.84
CA SER A 34 2.39 -5.33 -5.61
C SER A 34 2.74 -6.19 -6.82
N ASP A 35 1.81 -6.36 -7.76
CA ASP A 35 2.01 -7.01 -9.05
C ASP A 35 3.07 -6.32 -9.92
N THR A 36 3.33 -5.02 -9.71
CA THR A 36 4.41 -4.30 -10.38
C THR A 36 5.79 -4.85 -10.05
N ILE A 37 6.00 -5.42 -8.86
CA ILE A 37 7.27 -6.06 -8.48
C ILE A 37 7.54 -7.25 -9.39
N THR A 38 6.52 -8.07 -9.64
CA THR A 38 6.62 -9.25 -10.50
C THR A 38 7.00 -8.87 -11.94
N GLY A 39 6.50 -7.73 -12.42
CA GLY A 39 6.76 -7.30 -13.78
C GLY A 39 8.10 -6.59 -14.00
N LEU A 40 8.66 -5.97 -12.97
CA LEU A 40 9.83 -5.09 -13.10
C LEU A 40 11.15 -5.75 -12.66
N TYR A 41 11.11 -6.69 -11.72
CA TYR A 41 12.31 -7.18 -11.06
C TYR A 41 12.59 -8.66 -11.33
N HIS A 42 13.85 -8.97 -11.72
CA HIS A 42 14.39 -10.31 -11.68
C HIS A 42 14.65 -10.75 -10.23
N PRO A 43 14.48 -12.02 -9.87
CA PRO A 43 14.07 -13.14 -10.73
C PRO A 43 12.55 -13.33 -10.85
N PHE A 44 11.73 -12.48 -10.18
CA PHE A 44 10.28 -12.65 -10.11
C PHE A 44 9.62 -12.63 -11.50
N ARG A 45 10.07 -11.73 -12.36
CA ARG A 45 9.61 -11.63 -13.75
C ARG A 45 9.77 -12.95 -14.50
N ASP A 46 10.95 -13.57 -14.42
CA ASP A 46 11.24 -14.79 -15.17
C ASP A 46 10.46 -15.99 -14.64
N LEU A 47 10.29 -16.05 -13.31
CA LEU A 47 9.47 -17.08 -12.67
C LEU A 47 8.01 -16.95 -13.08
N TYR A 48 7.50 -15.72 -13.09
CA TYR A 48 6.10 -15.46 -13.42
C TYR A 48 5.79 -15.75 -14.89
N VAL A 49 6.65 -15.36 -15.82
CA VAL A 49 6.49 -15.62 -17.26
C VAL A 49 6.43 -17.10 -17.57
N LYS A 50 7.20 -17.94 -16.86
CA LYS A 50 7.16 -19.40 -17.01
C LYS A 50 5.82 -20.02 -16.62
N THR A 51 5.15 -19.44 -15.62
CA THR A 51 3.88 -19.98 -15.10
C THR A 51 2.65 -19.33 -15.75
N ASN A 52 2.80 -18.15 -16.35
CA ASN A 52 1.72 -17.36 -16.92
C ASN A 52 2.03 -16.93 -18.36
N PRO A 53 1.76 -17.78 -19.36
CA PRO A 53 2.06 -17.49 -20.77
C PRO A 53 1.28 -16.28 -21.32
N ASN A 54 0.20 -15.87 -20.65
CA ASN A 54 -0.62 -14.72 -21.06
C ASN A 54 -0.02 -13.36 -20.70
N GLY A 55 1.19 -13.31 -20.16
CA GLY A 55 1.91 -12.07 -19.85
C GLY A 55 1.91 -11.70 -18.38
N LEU A 56 2.38 -10.49 -18.11
CA LEU A 56 2.54 -9.97 -16.75
C LEU A 56 1.21 -9.47 -16.18
N PRO A 57 0.95 -9.66 -14.87
CA PRO A 57 -0.36 -9.40 -14.28
C PRO A 57 -0.68 -7.93 -14.06
N TYR A 58 0.33 -7.05 -14.08
CA TYR A 58 0.13 -5.65 -13.74
C TYR A 58 -0.56 -4.87 -14.86
N LYS A 59 -1.54 -4.07 -14.45
CA LYS A 59 -2.37 -3.27 -15.37
C LYS A 59 -1.74 -1.93 -15.72
N ASN A 60 -0.93 -1.37 -14.82
CA ASN A 60 -0.32 -0.07 -15.01
C ASN A 60 1.12 -0.07 -14.49
N PHE A 61 2.07 -0.13 -15.41
CA PHE A 61 3.51 -0.14 -15.09
C PHE A 61 4.06 1.23 -14.67
N LEU A 62 3.29 2.30 -14.81
CA LEU A 62 3.69 3.64 -14.36
C LEU A 62 3.47 3.86 -12.87
N ILE A 63 2.57 3.08 -12.24
CA ILE A 63 2.28 3.19 -10.81
C ILE A 63 3.25 2.32 -10.02
N THR A 64 4.50 2.75 -9.90
CA THR A 64 5.54 2.03 -9.17
C THR A 64 5.84 2.61 -7.79
N ASP A 65 5.61 3.89 -7.59
CA ASP A 65 5.95 4.62 -6.36
C ASP A 65 5.34 4.04 -5.07
N PRO A 66 4.07 3.58 -5.06
CA PRO A 66 3.50 2.96 -3.88
C PRO A 66 4.31 1.76 -3.37
N VAL A 67 4.89 0.98 -4.27
CA VAL A 67 5.67 -0.21 -3.93
C VAL A 67 7.14 0.10 -3.70
N ARG A 68 7.72 0.98 -4.53
CA ARG A 68 9.17 1.25 -4.51
C ARG A 68 9.58 2.26 -3.45
N GLN A 69 8.70 3.20 -3.12
CA GLN A 69 9.01 4.32 -2.23
C GLN A 69 8.07 4.36 -1.03
N GLN A 70 6.78 4.57 -1.25
CA GLN A 70 5.83 4.84 -0.16
C GLN A 70 5.73 3.70 0.85
N TYR A 71 5.65 2.46 0.40
CA TYR A 71 5.57 1.31 1.31
C TYR A 71 6.85 1.12 2.12
N PRO A 72 8.09 1.09 1.54
CA PRO A 72 9.32 1.00 2.31
C PRO A 72 9.49 2.15 3.31
N TRP A 73 9.18 3.39 2.90
CA TRP A 73 9.32 4.55 3.79
C TRP A 73 8.36 4.50 4.97
N LYS A 74 7.08 4.17 4.72
CA LYS A 74 6.09 4.00 5.79
C LYS A 74 6.45 2.85 6.73
N ASN A 75 6.94 1.76 6.19
CA ASN A 75 7.37 0.62 7.02
C ASN A 75 8.55 1.01 7.93
N LEU A 76 9.56 1.67 7.37
CA LEU A 76 10.69 2.18 8.15
C LEU A 76 10.23 3.17 9.23
N ALA A 77 9.33 4.08 8.90
CA ALA A 77 8.81 5.05 9.85
C ALA A 77 8.07 4.37 11.01
N ILE A 78 7.18 3.42 10.70
CA ILE A 78 6.44 2.65 11.71
C ILE A 78 7.41 1.85 12.60
N ASP A 79 8.45 1.27 12.04
CA ASP A 79 9.44 0.51 12.82
C ASP A 79 10.25 1.41 13.75
N LEU A 80 10.62 2.62 13.31
CA LEU A 80 11.27 3.61 14.17
C LEU A 80 10.33 4.06 15.31
N GLU A 81 9.07 4.36 15.01
CA GLU A 81 8.08 4.77 16.00
C GLU A 81 7.80 3.68 17.04
N LYS A 82 7.72 2.40 16.63
CA LYS A 82 7.61 1.27 17.57
C LYS A 82 8.78 1.18 18.55
N ASN A 83 9.95 1.65 18.12
CA ASN A 83 11.15 1.74 18.96
C ASN A 83 11.26 3.10 19.69
N LEU A 84 10.20 3.89 19.74
CA LEU A 84 10.16 5.22 20.35
C LEU A 84 11.18 6.22 19.74
N GLN A 85 11.50 6.04 18.47
CA GLN A 85 12.39 6.93 17.70
C GLN A 85 11.57 7.74 16.71
N LEU A 86 11.86 9.03 16.60
CA LEU A 86 11.23 9.87 15.58
C LEU A 86 11.76 9.48 14.18
N PRO A 87 10.89 9.30 13.20
CA PRO A 87 11.27 8.88 11.84
C PRO A 87 11.82 10.07 11.04
N LEU A 88 12.96 10.65 11.50
CA LEU A 88 13.53 11.85 10.88
C LEU A 88 14.34 11.54 9.62
N TRP A 89 14.99 10.38 9.57
CA TRP A 89 16.02 10.08 8.57
C TRP A 89 15.89 8.67 8.00
N ASN A 90 16.00 8.55 6.69
CA ASN A 90 16.11 7.28 5.98
C ASN A 90 17.56 7.05 5.55
N PRO A 91 18.30 6.14 6.17
CA PRO A 91 19.71 5.88 5.83
C PRO A 91 19.88 5.00 4.59
N TYR A 92 18.81 4.39 4.08
CA TYR A 92 18.85 3.37 3.03
C TYR A 92 18.76 3.93 1.62
N GLU A 93 18.51 5.22 1.46
CA GLU A 93 18.28 5.84 0.15
C GLU A 93 19.30 6.98 -0.08
N MET A 94 20.01 6.96 -1.21
CA MET A 94 20.90 8.02 -1.67
C MET A 94 21.91 8.53 -0.61
N ALA A 95 22.50 7.62 0.18
CA ALA A 95 23.36 7.94 1.33
C ALA A 95 22.63 8.67 2.48
N GLY A 96 21.31 8.68 2.46
CA GLY A 96 20.44 9.23 3.50
C GLY A 96 19.58 10.39 3.02
N THR A 97 18.30 10.31 3.33
CA THR A 97 17.29 11.34 2.98
C THR A 97 16.39 11.65 4.18
N PRO A 98 15.84 12.88 4.27
CA PRO A 98 14.85 13.20 5.29
C PRO A 98 13.60 12.31 5.12
N LEU A 99 13.26 11.53 6.15
CA LEU A 99 12.11 10.65 6.13
C LEU A 99 10.83 11.40 6.52
N LEU A 100 10.86 12.23 7.55
CA LEU A 100 9.70 12.94 8.06
C LEU A 100 9.08 13.90 7.03
N ALA A 101 9.88 14.47 6.13
CA ALA A 101 9.41 15.37 5.08
C ALA A 101 8.77 14.63 3.88
N ASN A 102 8.97 13.32 3.78
CA ASN A 102 8.51 12.49 2.66
C ASN A 102 7.30 11.59 3.02
N PHE A 103 6.63 11.91 4.11
CA PHE A 103 5.35 11.30 4.45
C PHE A 103 4.24 11.80 3.52
N GLN A 104 4.16 11.25 2.35
CA GLN A 104 3.00 11.44 1.48
C GLN A 104 2.05 10.25 1.55
#